data_b219393f04ae3cb5fd18e77e532f84d2
#
_entry.id   b219393f04ae3cb5fd18e77e532f84d2
#
_cell.length_a   1.000
_cell.length_b   1.000
_cell.length_c   1.000
_cell.angle_alpha   90.00
_cell.angle_beta   90.00
_cell.angle_gamma   90.00
#
_symmetry.space_group_name_H-M   'P 1'
#
loop_
_entity.id
_entity.type
_entity.pdbx_description
1 polymer ?
#
loop_
_entity_poly.entity_id
_entity_poly.type
_entity_poly.pdbx_seq_one_letter_code
_entity_poly.pdbx_strand_id
1 'polypeptide(L)'
;KSVNSAMPKAVVNTTPPTPPPRPQNTTSGNLIGIVTALRSLYPVKNAKVTIFTGEYPQMNIIDTDLTNESGRTKIFTLPTPEKALSLEEDNKTIPYATYNMLVEADAYIKNIHLNIPVFSTITSLQESNLILEETAGIDKSPQIFDEAQKYNL
;
A
#
# COMPACT_ATOMS: atom_id res chain seq x y z
N LYS A 1 -33.73 -15.46 -43.30
CA LYS A 1 -33.49 -15.07 -42.95
C LYS A 1 -32.99 -14.80 -42.17
N SER A 2 -32.91 -14.94 -42.22
CA SER A 2 -32.56 -14.33 -41.60
C SER A 2 -31.98 -14.17 -40.91
N VAL A 3 -32.19 -14.36 -40.96
CA VAL A 3 -31.84 -13.83 -40.41
C VAL A 3 -31.27 -13.70 -39.69
N ASN A 4 -31.42 -13.90 -39.75
CA ASN A 4 -31.02 -13.44 -39.18
C ASN A 4 -30.61 -13.29 -38.49
N SER A 5 -30.76 -13.50 -38.56
CA SER A 5 -30.52 -13.03 -38.04
C SER A 5 -30.08 -12.80 -37.28
N ALA A 6 -30.22 -13.02 -37.43
CA ALA A 6 -29.91 -12.49 -36.84
C ALA A 6 -29.41 -12.32 -36.07
N MET A 7 -29.40 -12.46 -35.97
CA MET A 7 -28.97 -12.07 -35.34
C MET A 7 -28.45 -12.02 -34.63
N PRO A 8 -28.46 -12.09 -34.70
CA PRO A 8 -27.98 -11.79 -34.00
C PRO A 8 -27.38 -11.82 -33.25
N LYS A 9 -27.40 -11.89 -33.23
CA LYS A 9 -26.91 -11.51 -32.62
C LYS A 9 -26.31 -11.17 -31.85
N ALA A 10 -26.36 -11.39 -32.03
CA ALA A 10 -25.86 -10.72 -31.41
C ALA A 10 -25.54 -10.48 -30.70
N VAL A 11 -25.76 -10.70 -30.71
CA VAL A 11 -25.56 -9.99 -30.10
C VAL A 11 -25.10 -9.96 -29.22
N VAL A 12 -25.14 -10.30 -29.30
CA VAL A 12 -24.72 -9.88 -28.65
C VAL A 12 -24.27 -9.71 -27.86
N ASN A 13 -24.08 -9.78 -27.94
CA ASN A 13 -23.66 -9.28 -27.23
C ASN A 13 -23.40 -8.93 -26.59
N THR A 14 -23.36 -9.28 -26.83
CA THR A 14 -23.06 -8.56 -26.30
C THR A 14 -23.37 -8.24 -25.13
N THR A 15 -22.90 -8.65 -24.52
CA THR A 15 -23.14 -8.29 -23.33
C THR A 15 -22.46 -7.19 -23.05
N PRO A 16 -23.08 -6.41 -22.64
CA PRO A 16 -22.45 -5.37 -22.13
C PRO A 16 -21.55 -5.85 -21.16
N PRO A 17 -20.51 -5.36 -21.19
CA PRO A 17 -19.64 -5.57 -20.18
C PRO A 17 -20.38 -5.32 -18.98
N THR A 18 -20.30 -6.15 -18.16
CA THR A 18 -20.69 -5.96 -16.91
C THR A 18 -20.16 -4.69 -16.52
N PRO A 19 -20.90 -3.86 -16.05
CA PRO A 19 -20.38 -2.70 -15.50
C PRO A 19 -19.43 -3.16 -14.48
N PRO A 20 -18.43 -2.49 -14.35
CA PRO A 20 -17.51 -2.81 -13.33
C PRO A 20 -18.32 -2.88 -12.11
N PRO A 21 -18.05 -3.75 -11.32
CA PRO A 21 -18.69 -3.82 -10.07
C PRO A 21 -18.47 -2.47 -9.52
N ARG A 22 -19.45 -1.83 -9.18
CA ARG A 22 -19.30 -0.62 -8.56
C ARG A 22 -18.40 -0.77 -7.43
N PRO A 23 -17.56 0.16 -7.22
CA PRO A 23 -16.67 0.08 -6.09
C PRO A 23 -17.46 0.29 -4.86
N GLN A 24 -18.24 -0.62 -4.59
CA GLN A 24 -19.10 -0.52 -3.50
C GLN A 24 -18.32 -0.28 -2.27
N ASN A 25 -18.61 0.76 -1.58
CA ASN A 25 -18.07 0.95 -0.25
C ASN A 25 -16.57 1.06 -0.19
N THR A 26 -15.95 1.52 -1.27
CA THR A 26 -14.52 1.73 -1.26
C THR A 26 -14.19 3.14 -1.71
N THR A 27 -13.13 3.64 -1.19
CA THR A 27 -12.56 4.89 -1.61
C THR A 27 -11.06 4.69 -1.50
N SER A 28 -10.30 5.73 -1.38
CA SER A 28 -8.86 5.57 -1.29
C SER A 28 -8.28 6.48 -0.23
N GLY A 29 -7.12 6.09 0.27
CA GLY A 29 -6.30 6.92 1.10
C GLY A 29 -4.92 6.98 0.49
N ASN A 30 -4.09 7.86 1.00
CA ASN A 30 -2.76 8.07 0.44
C ASN A 30 -1.70 7.71 1.46
N LEU A 31 -0.59 7.16 0.97
CA LEU A 31 0.53 6.80 1.81
C LEU A 31 1.82 7.27 1.14
N ILE A 32 2.69 7.91 1.92
CA ILE A 32 4.00 8.32 1.44
C ILE A 32 5.02 7.65 2.33
N GLY A 33 6.01 7.00 1.73
CA GLY A 33 7.11 6.42 2.47
C GLY A 33 8.24 7.43 2.60
N ILE A 34 8.84 7.49 3.78
CA ILE A 34 9.97 8.36 4.05
C ILE A 34 11.10 7.50 4.56
N VAL A 35 12.21 7.46 3.83
CA VAL A 35 13.31 6.56 4.16
C VAL A 35 14.52 7.39 4.58
N THR A 36 15.02 7.08 5.77
CA THR A 36 16.15 7.79 6.33
C THR A 36 17.17 6.79 6.87
N ALA A 37 18.31 7.29 7.28
CA ALA A 37 19.35 6.47 7.91
C ALA A 37 19.99 7.30 9.01
N LEU A 38 20.82 6.64 9.83
CA LEU A 38 21.55 7.26 10.91
C LEU A 38 20.61 8.03 11.84
N ARG A 39 19.63 7.31 12.36
CA ARG A 39 18.65 7.86 13.30
C ARG A 39 17.90 9.05 12.69
N SER A 40 17.51 8.87 11.44
CA SER A 40 16.70 9.86 10.74
C SER A 40 17.45 11.15 10.39
N LEU A 41 18.76 11.13 10.46
CA LEU A 41 19.54 12.32 10.11
C LEU A 41 19.73 12.52 8.63
N TYR A 42 19.72 11.44 7.86
CA TYR A 42 19.99 11.53 6.42
C TYR A 42 18.90 10.86 5.61
N PRO A 43 18.40 11.53 4.58
CA PRO A 43 17.45 10.88 3.67
C PRO A 43 18.20 9.86 2.81
N VAL A 44 17.52 8.79 2.45
CA VAL A 44 18.09 7.75 1.60
C VAL A 44 17.45 7.81 0.24
N LYS A 45 18.24 8.12 -0.77
CA LYS A 45 17.77 8.20 -2.15
C LYS A 45 17.85 6.81 -2.78
N ASN A 46 16.95 6.54 -3.70
CA ASN A 46 16.93 5.29 -4.46
C ASN A 46 16.69 4.04 -3.60
N ALA A 47 16.05 4.22 -2.46
CA ALA A 47 15.57 3.07 -1.71
C ALA A 47 14.31 2.56 -2.40
N LYS A 48 14.23 1.24 -2.57
CA LYS A 48 13.06 0.64 -3.19
C LYS A 48 12.01 0.41 -2.13
N VAL A 49 10.86 0.99 -2.31
CA VAL A 49 9.74 0.87 -1.37
C VAL A 49 8.64 0.09 -2.07
N THR A 50 8.25 -1.02 -1.48
CA THR A 50 7.22 -1.91 -2.04
C THR A 50 6.05 -1.94 -1.08
N ILE A 51 4.86 -1.60 -1.59
CA ILE A 51 3.63 -1.71 -0.80
C ILE A 51 3.01 -3.05 -1.16
N PHE A 52 2.67 -3.83 -0.16
CA PHE A 52 2.16 -5.17 -0.41
C PHE A 52 1.15 -5.60 0.65
N THR A 53 0.43 -6.67 0.34
CA THR A 53 -0.44 -7.36 1.29
C THR A 53 0.03 -8.81 1.34
N GLY A 54 -0.46 -9.54 2.33
CA GLY A 54 -0.04 -10.92 2.50
C GLY A 54 1.21 -11.00 3.36
N GLU A 55 1.78 -12.17 3.43
CA GLU A 55 2.93 -12.42 4.30
C GLU A 55 4.22 -12.42 3.52
N TYR A 56 5.21 -11.71 4.05
CA TYR A 56 6.54 -11.72 3.48
C TYR A 56 7.14 -13.12 3.70
N PRO A 57 7.81 -13.72 2.74
CA PRO A 57 8.18 -13.14 1.43
C PRO A 57 7.19 -13.40 0.30
N GLN A 58 6.08 -14.10 0.54
CA GLN A 58 5.09 -14.35 -0.49
C GLN A 58 4.12 -13.17 -0.56
N MET A 59 4.61 -12.08 -1.11
CA MET A 59 3.86 -10.83 -1.09
C MET A 59 2.94 -10.68 -2.28
N ASN A 60 1.78 -10.05 -2.03
CA ASN A 60 0.96 -9.54 -3.12
C ASN A 60 1.35 -8.10 -3.30
N ILE A 61 2.13 -7.80 -4.32
CA ILE A 61 2.67 -6.47 -4.52
C ILE A 61 1.60 -5.57 -5.11
N ILE A 62 1.38 -4.43 -4.44
CA ILE A 62 0.40 -3.45 -4.89
C ILE A 62 1.08 -2.39 -5.75
N ASP A 63 2.21 -1.87 -5.28
CA ASP A 63 2.90 -0.79 -5.98
C ASP A 63 4.33 -0.69 -5.47
N THR A 64 5.20 -0.08 -6.24
CA THR A 64 6.58 0.15 -5.83
C THR A 64 7.02 1.52 -6.29
N ASP A 65 8.04 2.06 -5.63
CA ASP A 65 8.66 3.30 -6.05
C ASP A 65 10.06 3.38 -5.47
N LEU A 66 10.89 4.23 -6.06
CA LEU A 66 12.21 4.54 -5.54
C LEU A 66 12.14 5.90 -4.89
N THR A 67 12.82 6.06 -3.75
CA THR A 67 12.81 7.34 -3.07
C THR A 67 13.64 8.37 -3.84
N ASN A 68 13.25 9.62 -3.66
CA ASN A 68 13.96 10.74 -4.28
C ASN A 68 15.07 11.24 -3.35
N GLU A 69 15.64 12.39 -3.67
CA GLU A 69 16.75 12.93 -2.90
C GLU A 69 16.37 13.30 -1.48
N SER A 70 15.11 13.53 -1.25
CA SER A 70 14.61 13.80 0.10
C SER A 70 14.23 12.54 0.85
N GLY A 71 14.45 11.37 0.24
CA GLY A 71 14.10 10.12 0.87
C GLY A 71 12.61 9.80 0.80
N ARG A 72 11.86 10.45 -0.06
CA ARG A 72 10.41 10.29 -0.13
C ARG A 72 10.00 9.54 -1.38
N THR A 73 8.95 8.75 -1.24
CA THR A 73 8.32 8.10 -2.39
C THR A 73 7.28 9.04 -2.99
N LYS A 74 6.73 8.61 -4.12
CA LYS A 74 5.51 9.22 -4.63
C LYS A 74 4.38 8.95 -3.64
N ILE A 75 3.25 9.53 -3.93
CA ILE A 75 2.03 9.24 -3.15
C ILE A 75 1.47 7.92 -3.68
N PHE A 76 1.35 6.95 -2.79
CA PHE A 76 0.68 5.70 -3.13
C PHE A 76 -0.80 5.88 -2.81
N THR A 77 -1.65 5.72 -3.81
CA THR A 77 -3.10 5.82 -3.61
C THR A 77 -3.62 4.40 -3.46
N LEU A 78 -4.19 4.11 -2.31
CA LEU A 78 -4.52 2.75 -1.92
C LEU A 78 -6.00 2.64 -1.54
N PRO A 79 -6.67 1.55 -1.96
CA PRO A 79 -8.09 1.36 -1.63
C PRO A 79 -8.35 1.29 -0.15
N THR A 80 -9.43 1.90 0.28
CA THR A 80 -9.90 1.85 1.66
C THR A 80 -11.41 1.73 1.65
N PRO A 81 -12.02 1.32 2.76
CA PRO A 81 -13.47 1.29 2.81
C PRO A 81 -14.05 2.69 2.73
N GLU A 82 -15.27 2.79 2.25
CA GLU A 82 -15.94 4.06 2.13
C GLU A 82 -16.21 4.66 3.50
N LYS A 83 -16.09 5.96 3.59
CA LYS A 83 -16.30 6.63 4.86
C LYS A 83 -17.72 6.42 5.39
N ALA A 84 -18.66 6.26 4.50
CA ALA A 84 -20.05 6.07 4.92
C ALA A 84 -20.20 4.85 5.82
N LEU A 85 -19.37 3.84 5.66
CA LEU A 85 -19.48 2.66 6.49
C LEU A 85 -19.14 2.95 7.95
N SER A 86 -18.27 3.92 8.19
CA SER A 86 -17.89 4.22 9.54
C SER A 86 -18.87 5.14 10.24
N LEU A 87 -19.85 5.64 9.50
CA LEU A 87 -20.86 6.52 10.10
C LEU A 87 -22.10 5.76 10.51
N GLU A 88 -22.10 4.46 10.34
CA GLU A 88 -23.23 3.69 10.80
C GLU A 88 -23.27 3.69 12.30
N GLU A 89 -24.40 3.26 12.78
CA GLU A 89 -24.63 3.26 14.20
C GLU A 89 -23.42 2.87 15.00
N ASP A 90 -23.03 3.67 15.93
CA ASP A 90 -21.93 3.40 16.84
C ASP A 90 -20.55 3.36 16.21
N ASN A 91 -20.45 3.49 14.92
CA ASN A 91 -19.16 3.46 14.28
C ASN A 91 -18.65 4.89 14.12
N LYS A 92 -17.73 5.28 14.97
CA LYS A 92 -17.23 6.65 14.98
C LYS A 92 -15.84 6.78 14.41
N THR A 93 -15.27 5.71 13.92
CA THR A 93 -13.90 5.77 13.43
C THR A 93 -13.88 6.02 11.93
N ILE A 94 -12.78 6.59 11.46
CA ILE A 94 -12.57 6.75 10.03
C ILE A 94 -12.20 5.39 9.47
N PRO A 95 -12.80 4.99 8.36
CA PRO A 95 -12.47 3.66 7.81
C PRO A 95 -11.03 3.62 7.36
N TYR A 96 -10.42 2.48 7.50
CA TYR A 96 -9.05 2.30 7.08
C TYR A 96 -8.83 0.88 6.59
N ALA A 97 -7.74 0.71 5.85
CA ALA A 97 -7.25 -0.59 5.45
C ALA A 97 -5.78 -0.66 5.87
N THR A 98 -5.26 -1.86 6.05
CA THR A 98 -3.86 -2.00 6.42
C THR A 98 -3.06 -2.51 5.25
N TYR A 99 -1.84 -2.02 5.13
CA TYR A 99 -0.90 -2.40 4.09
C TYR A 99 0.46 -2.61 4.72
N ASN A 100 1.31 -3.34 4.01
CA ASN A 100 2.67 -3.59 4.47
C ASN A 100 3.65 -2.88 3.53
N MET A 101 4.81 -2.54 4.06
CA MET A 101 5.81 -1.82 3.28
C MET A 101 7.18 -2.46 3.48
N LEU A 102 7.82 -2.82 2.38
CA LEU A 102 9.18 -3.35 2.40
C LEU A 102 10.11 -2.27 1.87
N VAL A 103 11.18 -1.99 2.59
CA VAL A 103 12.15 -0.99 2.18
C VAL A 103 13.50 -1.66 2.00
N GLU A 104 14.08 -1.47 0.82
CA GLU A 104 15.35 -2.07 0.46
C GLU A 104 16.27 -1.03 -0.12
N ALA A 105 17.52 -1.03 0.31
CA ALA A 105 18.53 -0.13 -0.26
C ALA A 105 19.88 -0.82 -0.14
N ASP A 106 20.78 -0.50 -1.09
CA ASP A 106 22.10 -1.12 -1.08
C ASP A 106 22.81 -0.81 0.21
N ALA A 107 23.48 -1.83 0.78
CA ALA A 107 24.27 -1.70 1.99
C ALA A 107 23.45 -1.50 3.27
N TYR A 108 22.15 -1.56 3.17
CA TYR A 108 21.29 -1.43 4.34
C TYR A 108 20.50 -2.72 4.56
N ILE A 109 20.16 -2.98 5.81
CA ILE A 109 19.29 -4.08 6.16
C ILE A 109 17.86 -3.70 5.74
N LYS A 110 17.12 -4.68 5.23
CA LYS A 110 15.74 -4.43 4.82
C LYS A 110 14.86 -4.15 6.02
N ASN A 111 13.93 -3.24 5.84
CA ASN A 111 12.89 -2.98 6.84
C ASN A 111 11.55 -3.44 6.30
N ILE A 112 10.78 -4.09 7.14
CA ILE A 112 9.43 -4.52 6.79
C ILE A 112 8.49 -3.92 7.82
N HIS A 113 7.55 -3.10 7.34
CA HIS A 113 6.54 -2.49 8.20
C HIS A 113 5.22 -3.16 7.94
N LEU A 114 4.62 -3.73 8.98
CA LEU A 114 3.37 -4.47 8.84
C LEU A 114 2.21 -3.66 9.40
N ASN A 115 1.06 -3.85 8.79
CA ASN A 115 -0.20 -3.32 9.30
C ASN A 115 -0.21 -1.80 9.40
N ILE A 116 0.29 -1.14 8.36
CA ILE A 116 0.25 0.31 8.29
C ILE A 116 -1.19 0.71 7.99
N PRO A 117 -1.83 1.50 8.84
CA PRO A 117 -3.21 1.91 8.54
C PRO A 117 -3.21 3.03 7.53
N VAL A 118 -4.04 2.88 6.51
CA VAL A 118 -4.25 3.90 5.50
C VAL A 118 -5.70 4.30 5.61
N PHE A 119 -5.93 5.56 5.96
CA PHE A 119 -7.28 6.05 6.25
C PHE A 119 -7.88 6.70 5.03
N SER A 120 -9.18 6.47 4.87
CA SER A 120 -9.92 7.02 3.75
C SER A 120 -9.74 8.53 3.67
N THR A 121 -9.40 9.02 2.50
CA THR A 121 -9.25 10.45 2.16
C THR A 121 -8.13 11.16 2.92
N ILE A 122 -7.27 10.43 3.60
CA ILE A 122 -6.19 11.02 4.40
C ILE A 122 -4.84 10.60 3.80
N THR A 123 -3.86 11.48 3.89
CA THR A 123 -2.49 11.17 3.50
C THR A 123 -1.70 10.85 4.76
N SER A 124 -1.16 9.64 4.81
CA SER A 124 -0.37 9.16 5.92
C SER A 124 1.09 9.09 5.52
N LEU A 125 1.96 9.30 6.48
CA LEU A 125 3.40 9.19 6.27
C LEU A 125 3.91 8.00 7.04
N GLN A 126 4.69 7.16 6.37
CA GLN A 126 5.32 6.03 7.05
C GLN A 126 6.83 6.21 6.97
N GLU A 127 7.44 6.39 8.12
CA GLU A 127 8.88 6.55 8.19
C GLU A 127 9.55 5.20 8.32
N SER A 128 10.73 5.09 7.74
CA SER A 128 11.53 3.88 7.84
C SER A 128 12.99 4.29 7.99
N ASN A 129 13.57 3.98 9.14
CA ASN A 129 14.96 4.31 9.40
C ASN A 129 15.82 3.08 9.16
N LEU A 130 16.71 3.16 8.18
CA LEU A 130 17.53 2.03 7.77
C LEU A 130 18.83 1.94 8.58
N ILE A 131 19.31 0.72 8.74
CA ILE A 131 20.55 0.44 9.45
C ILE A 131 21.52 -0.13 8.44
N LEU A 132 22.76 0.38 8.45
CA LEU A 132 23.79 -0.15 7.58
C LEU A 132 24.11 -1.58 7.93
N GLU A 133 24.29 -2.42 6.92
CA GLU A 133 24.61 -3.82 7.14
C GLU A 133 25.88 -3.99 7.97
N GLU A 134 26.86 -3.17 7.72
CA GLU A 134 28.12 -3.34 8.43
C GLU A 134 28.02 -3.00 9.91
N THR A 135 27.06 -2.17 10.31
CA THR A 135 26.87 -1.88 11.72
C THR A 135 26.02 -2.92 12.42
N ALA A 136 25.33 -3.76 11.65
CA ALA A 136 24.49 -4.79 12.24
C ALA A 136 25.28 -6.01 12.68
N GLY A 137 26.52 -6.09 12.26
CA GLY A 137 27.34 -7.25 12.61
C GLY A 137 26.96 -8.46 11.80
N ILE A 138 26.75 -9.57 12.48
CA ILE A 138 26.48 -10.83 11.79
C ILE A 138 25.02 -10.97 11.39
N ASP A 139 24.12 -10.46 12.19
CA ASP A 139 22.69 -10.65 11.94
C ASP A 139 22.19 -9.59 10.98
N LYS A 140 21.93 -10.02 9.74
CA LYS A 140 21.44 -9.12 8.71
C LYS A 140 20.02 -9.44 8.31
N SER A 141 19.29 -10.07 9.21
CA SER A 141 17.88 -10.38 8.96
C SER A 141 17.07 -9.11 8.83
N PRO A 142 16.00 -9.15 8.05
CA PRO A 142 15.13 -7.97 7.95
C PRO A 142 14.59 -7.57 9.31
N GLN A 143 14.44 -6.26 9.50
CA GLN A 143 13.80 -5.74 10.69
C GLN A 143 12.32 -5.65 10.45
N ILE A 144 11.54 -6.10 11.42
CA ILE A 144 10.08 -6.15 11.26
C ILE A 144 9.44 -5.25 12.30
N PHE A 145 8.59 -4.35 11.84
CA PHE A 145 7.88 -3.40 12.69
C PHE A 145 6.39 -3.58 12.51
N ASP A 146 5.66 -3.79 13.60
CA ASP A 146 4.21 -3.89 13.52
C ASP A 146 3.62 -2.52 13.85
N GLU A 147 3.18 -1.83 12.80
CA GLU A 147 2.73 -0.45 12.97
C GLU A 147 1.35 -0.33 13.61
N ALA A 148 0.62 -1.43 13.69
CA ALA A 148 -0.70 -1.38 14.31
C ALA A 148 -0.62 -0.92 15.77
N GLN A 149 0.47 -1.24 16.45
CA GLN A 149 0.59 -0.90 17.86
C GLN A 149 0.59 0.59 18.12
N LYS A 150 1.08 1.36 17.15
CA LYS A 150 1.11 2.82 17.32
C LYS A 150 -0.28 3.42 17.33
N TYR A 151 -1.25 2.71 16.81
CA TYR A 151 -2.61 3.23 16.65
C TYR A 151 -3.61 2.49 17.49
N ASN A 152 -3.16 1.56 18.32
CA ASN A 152 -4.07 0.74 19.14
C ASN A 152 -5.07 -0.01 18.30
N LEU A 153 -4.63 -0.55 17.20
CA LEU A 153 -5.51 -1.31 16.31
C LEU A 153 -5.62 -2.78 16.70
#